data_6f06526dc613d9cf5b15a8c9aea54074
#
_entry.id   6f06526dc613d9cf5b15a8c9aea54074
#
_cell.length_a   1.000
_cell.length_b   1.000
_cell.length_c   1.000
_cell.angle_alpha   90.00
_cell.angle_beta   90.00
_cell.angle_gamma   90.00
#
_symmetry.space_group_name_H-M   'P 1'
#
loop_
_entity.id
_entity.type
_entity.pdbx_description
1 polymer ?
#
loop_
_entity_poly.entity_id
_entity_poly.type
_entity_poly.pdbx_seq_one_letter_code
_entity_poly.pdbx_strand_id
1 'polypeptide(L)'
;FFHVDATQGFGKLNDSLRNTKYDMLSITAHKLGGPQGIGAFILRRDRTYRRPPVKQLMYGGPQERGYRPGTTPVALVAGFALAAELCDKEATAHSEKCKEIKQSFLDAVQGLSYSLNGDQEYCLPSTINISFHGVDAEGIFLALKDNYAFSNGSACNSGSHLPSYVLTAMGLDKARVNEAIR
;
A
#
# COMPACT_ATOMS: atom_id res chain seq x y z
N PHE A 1 12.59 14.01 13.36
CA PHE A 1 12.52 12.58 13.00
C PHE A 1 11.53 12.39 11.88
N PHE A 2 11.88 11.51 10.94
CA PHE A 2 11.04 11.19 9.79
C PHE A 2 10.60 9.73 9.85
N HIS A 3 9.28 9.51 9.95
CA HIS A 3 8.65 8.20 9.92
C HIS A 3 7.96 7.97 8.56
N VAL A 4 8.23 6.82 7.97
CA VAL A 4 7.58 6.38 6.74
C VAL A 4 6.67 5.19 7.05
N ASP A 5 5.39 5.30 6.72
CA ASP A 5 4.54 4.13 6.57
C ASP A 5 4.81 3.51 5.20
N ALA A 6 5.61 2.45 5.20
CA ALA A 6 5.97 1.74 3.97
C ALA A 6 5.13 0.47 3.76
N THR A 7 3.96 0.38 4.36
CA THR A 7 3.04 -0.77 4.25
C THR A 7 2.74 -1.13 2.79
N GLN A 8 2.64 -0.16 1.90
CA GLN A 8 2.44 -0.39 0.47
C GLN A 8 3.73 -0.31 -0.36
N GLY A 9 4.81 0.27 0.19
CA GLY A 9 6.09 0.45 -0.52
C GLY A 9 7.06 -0.71 -0.34
N PHE A 10 7.11 -1.30 0.85
CA PHE A 10 8.01 -2.42 1.14
C PHE A 10 7.64 -3.64 0.28
N GLY A 11 8.64 -4.30 -0.29
CA GLY A 11 8.46 -5.40 -1.25
C GLY A 11 8.16 -4.96 -2.69
N LYS A 12 7.85 -3.66 -2.93
CA LYS A 12 7.55 -3.11 -4.27
C LYS A 12 8.50 -2.00 -4.69
N LEU A 13 9.00 -1.22 -3.74
CA LEU A 13 9.90 -0.09 -3.95
C LEU A 13 11.16 -0.22 -3.09
N ASN A 14 11.73 -1.42 -3.01
CA ASN A 14 12.85 -1.73 -2.09
C ASN A 14 14.06 -0.83 -2.33
N ASP A 15 14.42 -0.57 -3.59
CA ASP A 15 15.56 0.29 -3.91
C ASP A 15 15.32 1.75 -3.50
N SER A 16 14.12 2.27 -3.72
CA SER A 16 13.74 3.60 -3.23
C SER A 16 13.80 3.68 -1.71
N LEU A 17 13.31 2.65 -1.00
CA LEU A 17 13.36 2.60 0.46
C LEU A 17 14.79 2.47 0.99
N ARG A 18 15.68 1.70 0.34
CA ARG A 18 17.09 1.59 0.71
C ARG A 18 17.81 2.93 0.60
N ASN A 19 17.48 3.72 -0.41
CA ASN A 19 18.11 5.01 -0.71
C ASN A 19 17.44 6.20 -0.02
N THR A 20 16.25 6.03 0.53
CA THR A 20 15.54 7.10 1.25
C THR A 20 16.10 7.25 2.67
N LYS A 21 16.30 8.50 3.08
CA LYS A 21 16.65 8.81 4.46
C LYS A 21 15.37 8.84 5.31
N TYR A 22 15.26 7.90 6.23
CA TYR A 22 14.21 7.86 7.26
C TYR A 22 14.82 7.48 8.61
N ASP A 23 14.14 7.85 9.68
CA ASP A 23 14.50 7.47 11.06
C ASP A 23 13.69 6.25 11.52
N MET A 24 12.45 6.15 11.05
CA MET A 24 11.50 5.10 11.41
C MET A 24 10.74 4.59 10.19
N LEU A 25 10.42 3.30 10.18
CA LEU A 25 9.67 2.66 9.09
C LEU A 25 8.68 1.65 9.65
N SER A 26 7.42 1.71 9.20
CA SER A 26 6.39 0.70 9.49
C SER A 26 6.13 -0.15 8.26
N ILE A 27 6.06 -1.48 8.45
CA ILE A 27 5.76 -2.46 7.41
C ILE A 27 4.84 -3.55 7.94
N THR A 28 4.17 -4.27 7.04
CA THR A 28 3.27 -5.38 7.40
C THR A 28 3.43 -6.58 6.48
N ALA A 29 3.28 -7.78 7.02
CA ALA A 29 3.47 -9.02 6.28
C ALA A 29 2.37 -9.28 5.24
N HIS A 30 1.10 -9.04 5.58
CA HIS A 30 -0.03 -9.40 4.72
C HIS A 30 -0.11 -8.62 3.39
N LYS A 31 0.60 -7.49 3.26
CA LYS A 31 0.72 -6.76 1.98
C LYS A 31 1.83 -7.31 1.06
N LEU A 32 2.57 -8.30 1.56
CA LEU A 32 3.65 -9.00 0.86
C LEU A 32 3.29 -10.45 0.53
N GLY A 33 2.02 -10.86 0.73
CA GLY A 33 1.64 -12.27 0.65
C GLY A 33 2.04 -13.10 1.88
N GLY A 34 2.51 -12.45 2.95
CA GLY A 34 2.80 -13.08 4.24
C GLY A 34 1.57 -13.17 5.15
N PRO A 35 1.74 -13.70 6.38
CA PRO A 35 0.62 -13.92 7.30
C PRO A 35 0.03 -12.61 7.82
N GLN A 36 -1.28 -12.63 8.10
CA GLN A 36 -1.95 -11.56 8.84
C GLN A 36 -1.52 -11.58 10.32
N GLY A 37 -1.66 -10.45 10.99
CA GLY A 37 -1.41 -10.33 12.44
C GLY A 37 0.04 -10.00 12.81
N ILE A 38 0.92 -9.79 11.84
CA ILE A 38 2.30 -9.39 12.08
C ILE A 38 2.75 -8.26 11.17
N GLY A 39 3.59 -7.39 11.73
CA GLY A 39 4.31 -6.32 11.04
C GLY A 39 5.61 -6.01 11.77
N ALA A 40 6.36 -5.06 11.27
CA ALA A 40 7.58 -4.60 11.92
C ALA A 40 7.64 -3.07 11.97
N PHE A 41 8.19 -2.57 13.07
CA PHE A 41 8.54 -1.18 13.25
C PHE A 41 10.06 -1.06 13.34
N ILE A 42 10.66 -0.47 12.33
CA ILE A 42 12.12 -0.37 12.19
C ILE A 42 12.57 0.97 12.73
N LEU A 43 13.49 0.95 13.70
CA LEU A 43 14.17 2.13 14.24
C LEU A 43 15.60 2.17 13.73
N ARG A 44 15.87 3.10 12.81
CA ARG A 44 17.20 3.27 12.22
C ARG A 44 18.11 3.96 13.23
N ARG A 45 19.32 3.45 13.37
CA ARG A 45 20.35 4.11 14.17
C ARG A 45 20.98 5.25 13.37
N ASP A 46 21.27 6.35 14.04
CA ASP A 46 22.05 7.43 13.49
C ASP A 46 23.56 7.07 13.41
N ARG A 47 24.37 8.00 12.95
CA ARG A 47 25.83 7.82 12.84
C ARG A 47 26.52 7.61 14.20
N THR A 48 25.88 7.93 15.30
CA THR A 48 26.35 7.72 16.67
C THR A 48 25.72 6.47 17.31
N TYR A 49 25.10 5.59 16.50
CA TYR A 49 24.40 4.38 16.93
C TYR A 49 23.22 4.60 17.87
N ARG A 50 22.68 5.83 17.96
CA ARG A 50 21.49 6.16 18.73
C ARG A 50 20.24 5.92 17.90
N ARG A 51 19.20 5.41 18.56
CA ARG A 51 17.86 5.24 17.97
C ARG A 51 17.02 6.49 18.17
N PRO A 52 15.99 6.70 17.33
CA PRO A 52 14.94 7.67 17.63
C PRO A 52 14.36 7.44 19.03
N PRO A 53 14.07 8.50 19.79
CA PRO A 53 13.59 8.40 21.18
C PRO A 53 12.09 8.03 21.23
N VAL A 54 11.77 6.82 20.78
CA VAL A 54 10.40 6.28 20.81
C VAL A 54 10.11 5.72 22.20
N LYS A 55 8.97 6.06 22.75
CA LYS A 55 8.45 5.47 24.01
C LYS A 55 7.56 4.27 23.67
N GLN A 56 7.64 3.26 24.52
CA GLN A 56 6.74 2.10 24.43
C GLN A 56 5.29 2.53 24.71
N LEU A 57 4.35 1.95 24.00
CA LEU A 57 2.91 2.16 24.19
C LEU A 57 2.27 1.09 25.08
N MET A 58 2.95 -0.06 25.22
CA MET A 58 2.51 -1.19 26.03
C MET A 58 3.61 -1.57 27.02
N TYR A 59 3.22 -1.96 28.23
CA TYR A 59 4.12 -2.29 29.31
C TYR A 59 3.98 -3.77 29.66
N GLY A 60 5.08 -4.42 30.05
CA GLY A 60 5.12 -5.85 30.42
C GLY A 60 6.52 -6.43 30.32
N GLY A 61 6.64 -7.61 29.75
CA GLY A 61 7.93 -8.30 29.59
C GLY A 61 8.91 -7.58 28.66
N PRO A 62 10.20 -8.00 28.67
CA PRO A 62 11.29 -7.33 27.97
C PRO A 62 11.37 -7.66 26.47
N GLN A 63 10.39 -8.37 25.91
CA GLN A 63 10.41 -8.75 24.50
C GLN A 63 10.52 -7.52 23.60
N GLU A 64 11.06 -7.73 22.40
CA GLU A 64 11.34 -6.65 21.43
C GLU A 64 12.06 -5.45 22.07
N ARG A 65 13.01 -5.75 22.98
CA ARG A 65 13.82 -4.76 23.72
C ARG A 65 12.97 -3.80 24.58
N GLY A 66 11.85 -4.29 25.07
CA GLY A 66 10.89 -3.53 25.89
C GLY A 66 9.89 -2.69 25.09
N TYR A 67 9.99 -2.62 23.77
CA TYR A 67 9.05 -1.82 22.98
C TYR A 67 7.69 -2.51 22.76
N ARG A 68 7.67 -3.84 22.72
CA ARG A 68 6.45 -4.62 22.49
C ARG A 68 6.49 -5.89 23.36
N PRO A 69 5.84 -5.91 24.52
CA PRO A 69 5.78 -7.05 25.41
C PRO A 69 4.93 -8.18 24.83
N GLY A 70 5.05 -9.36 25.43
CA GLY A 70 4.34 -10.57 25.05
C GLY A 70 5.19 -11.53 24.22
N THR A 71 4.89 -12.81 24.31
CA THR A 71 5.60 -13.88 23.62
C THR A 71 5.61 -13.64 22.11
N THR A 72 6.78 -13.73 21.50
CA THR A 72 6.94 -13.55 20.05
C THR A 72 6.23 -14.67 19.29
N PRO A 73 5.34 -14.36 18.35
CA PRO A 73 4.64 -15.35 17.53
C PRO A 73 5.57 -15.87 16.43
N VAL A 74 6.44 -16.83 16.78
CA VAL A 74 7.56 -17.32 15.94
C VAL A 74 7.10 -17.74 14.54
N ALA A 75 5.97 -18.44 14.44
CA ALA A 75 5.43 -18.88 13.14
C ALA A 75 5.11 -17.70 12.22
N LEU A 76 4.50 -16.63 12.77
CA LEU A 76 4.19 -15.43 12.01
C LEU A 76 5.46 -14.66 11.60
N VAL A 77 6.45 -14.61 12.51
CA VAL A 77 7.76 -13.98 12.21
C VAL A 77 8.46 -14.72 11.09
N ALA A 78 8.51 -16.04 11.13
CA ALA A 78 9.12 -16.86 10.08
C ALA A 78 8.40 -16.70 8.73
N GLY A 79 7.05 -16.71 8.73
CA GLY A 79 6.26 -16.43 7.53
C GLY A 79 6.48 -15.04 6.97
N PHE A 80 6.62 -14.02 7.83
CA PHE A 80 6.93 -12.65 7.40
C PHE A 80 8.34 -12.57 6.79
N ALA A 81 9.34 -13.21 7.42
CA ALA A 81 10.71 -13.22 6.90
C ALA A 81 10.78 -13.86 5.51
N LEU A 82 10.12 -15.01 5.31
CA LEU A 82 10.05 -15.65 4.01
C LEU A 82 9.34 -14.79 2.97
N ALA A 83 8.21 -14.17 3.31
CA ALA A 83 7.49 -13.27 2.40
C ALA A 83 8.37 -12.08 1.99
N ALA A 84 9.11 -11.49 2.92
CA ALA A 84 10.03 -10.39 2.63
C ALA A 84 11.18 -10.81 1.70
N GLU A 85 11.73 -12.00 1.91
CA GLU A 85 12.80 -12.56 1.06
C GLU A 85 12.29 -12.84 -0.36
N LEU A 86 11.13 -13.46 -0.51
CA LEU A 86 10.53 -13.73 -1.82
C LEU A 86 10.21 -12.43 -2.57
N CYS A 87 9.58 -11.47 -1.89
CA CYS A 87 9.29 -10.16 -2.49
C CYS A 87 10.55 -9.43 -2.95
N ASP A 88 11.67 -9.52 -2.22
CA ASP A 88 12.92 -8.90 -2.65
C ASP A 88 13.51 -9.57 -3.90
N LYS A 89 13.45 -10.90 -3.96
CA LYS A 89 13.92 -11.67 -5.11
C LYS A 89 13.08 -11.45 -6.38
N GLU A 90 11.77 -11.31 -6.21
CA GLU A 90 10.80 -11.27 -7.32
C GLU A 90 10.36 -9.86 -7.70
N ALA A 91 10.83 -8.82 -6.97
CA ALA A 91 10.36 -7.44 -7.10
C ALA A 91 10.38 -6.93 -8.54
N THR A 92 11.46 -7.14 -9.27
CA THR A 92 11.61 -6.67 -10.67
C THR A 92 10.64 -7.39 -11.59
N ALA A 93 10.60 -8.72 -11.57
CA ALA A 93 9.70 -9.50 -12.42
C ALA A 93 8.23 -9.19 -12.14
N HIS A 94 7.87 -9.03 -10.85
CA HIS A 94 6.52 -8.64 -10.45
C HIS A 94 6.16 -7.24 -10.93
N SER A 95 7.08 -6.28 -10.81
CA SER A 95 6.89 -4.91 -11.29
C SER A 95 6.66 -4.86 -12.80
N GLU A 96 7.48 -5.56 -13.59
CA GLU A 96 7.32 -5.61 -15.04
C GLU A 96 5.98 -6.27 -15.44
N LYS A 97 5.62 -7.36 -14.77
CA LYS A 97 4.32 -8.01 -15.01
C LYS A 97 3.13 -7.09 -14.70
N CYS A 98 3.21 -6.32 -13.61
CA CYS A 98 2.19 -5.32 -13.29
C CYS A 98 2.10 -4.21 -14.35
N LYS A 99 3.23 -3.76 -14.91
CA LYS A 99 3.25 -2.78 -16.00
C LYS A 99 2.58 -3.31 -17.27
N GLU A 100 2.90 -4.55 -17.67
CA GLU A 100 2.26 -5.21 -18.80
C GLU A 100 0.74 -5.30 -18.64
N ILE A 101 0.27 -5.76 -17.47
CA ILE A 101 -1.17 -5.86 -17.18
C ILE A 101 -1.83 -4.48 -17.18
N LYS A 102 -1.18 -3.48 -16.57
CA LYS A 102 -1.67 -2.10 -16.58
C LYS A 102 -1.80 -1.57 -18.00
N GLN A 103 -0.80 -1.80 -18.86
CA GLN A 103 -0.85 -1.36 -20.26
C GLN A 103 -1.96 -2.07 -21.02
N SER A 104 -2.08 -3.40 -20.89
CA SER A 104 -3.17 -4.15 -21.52
C SER A 104 -4.55 -3.67 -21.12
N PHE A 105 -4.74 -3.29 -19.86
CA PHE A 105 -5.99 -2.68 -19.39
C PHE A 105 -6.24 -1.32 -20.06
N LEU A 106 -5.23 -0.45 -20.10
CA LEU A 106 -5.37 0.87 -20.71
C LEU A 106 -5.64 0.78 -22.22
N ASP A 107 -5.01 -0.16 -22.91
CA ASP A 107 -5.28 -0.42 -24.32
C ASP A 107 -6.72 -0.88 -24.55
N ALA A 108 -7.24 -1.74 -23.67
CA ALA A 108 -8.62 -2.23 -23.76
C ALA A 108 -9.66 -1.12 -23.54
N VAL A 109 -9.36 -0.10 -22.75
CA VAL A 109 -10.29 1.01 -22.46
C VAL A 109 -10.02 2.27 -23.28
N GLN A 110 -9.04 2.28 -24.18
CA GLN A 110 -8.63 3.50 -24.91
C GLN A 110 -9.75 4.16 -25.72
N GLY A 111 -10.81 3.42 -26.10
CA GLY A 111 -12.00 3.95 -26.78
C GLY A 111 -13.02 4.63 -25.87
N LEU A 112 -12.82 4.60 -24.56
CA LEU A 112 -13.70 5.20 -23.56
C LEU A 112 -13.20 6.59 -23.15
N SER A 113 -14.12 7.43 -22.66
CA SER A 113 -13.77 8.73 -22.10
C SER A 113 -13.38 8.54 -20.64
N TYR A 114 -12.11 8.75 -20.31
CA TYR A 114 -11.60 8.58 -18.94
C TYR A 114 -10.45 9.53 -18.61
N SER A 115 -10.14 9.62 -17.32
CA SER A 115 -8.93 10.28 -16.81
C SER A 115 -8.23 9.39 -15.78
N LEU A 116 -6.91 9.28 -15.87
CA LEU A 116 -6.11 8.66 -14.81
C LEU A 116 -5.92 9.66 -13.66
N ASN A 117 -6.08 9.18 -12.43
CA ASN A 117 -5.92 9.98 -11.23
C ASN A 117 -4.54 9.73 -10.61
N GLY A 118 -3.88 10.82 -10.25
CA GLY A 118 -2.50 10.80 -9.74
C GLY A 118 -1.45 10.87 -10.84
N ASP A 119 -0.24 11.19 -10.41
CA ASP A 119 0.92 11.24 -11.28
C ASP A 119 1.39 9.82 -11.61
N GLN A 120 1.35 9.46 -12.90
CA GLN A 120 1.62 8.10 -13.35
C GLN A 120 3.10 7.72 -13.25
N GLU A 121 4.01 8.68 -13.19
CA GLU A 121 5.44 8.46 -12.97
C GLU A 121 5.71 7.95 -11.54
N TYR A 122 4.94 8.47 -10.56
CA TYR A 122 5.13 8.16 -9.13
C TYR A 122 4.11 7.14 -8.58
N CYS A 123 3.23 6.59 -9.42
CA CYS A 123 2.30 5.55 -9.02
C CYS A 123 2.95 4.16 -9.01
N LEU A 124 2.53 3.32 -8.08
CA LEU A 124 2.87 1.89 -8.12
C LEU A 124 2.31 1.25 -9.41
N PRO A 125 3.08 0.44 -10.13
CA PRO A 125 2.62 -0.20 -11.35
C PRO A 125 1.45 -1.17 -11.13
N SER A 126 1.32 -1.70 -9.92
CA SER A 126 0.25 -2.61 -9.50
C SER A 126 -1.09 -1.92 -9.19
N THR A 127 -1.18 -0.59 -9.37
CA THR A 127 -2.39 0.16 -9.00
C THR A 127 -2.75 1.13 -10.12
N ILE A 128 -4.03 1.13 -10.49
CA ILE A 128 -4.65 2.12 -11.37
C ILE A 128 -5.77 2.79 -10.58
N ASN A 129 -5.84 4.12 -10.61
CA ASN A 129 -7.02 4.87 -10.23
C ASN A 129 -7.49 5.65 -11.45
N ILE A 130 -8.72 5.39 -11.89
CA ILE A 130 -9.28 5.87 -13.15
C ILE A 130 -10.71 6.35 -12.93
N SER A 131 -11.04 7.49 -13.51
CA SER A 131 -12.41 8.02 -13.55
C SER A 131 -12.96 7.88 -14.95
N PHE A 132 -14.08 7.16 -15.13
CA PHE A 132 -14.79 7.04 -16.40
C PHE A 132 -15.85 8.13 -16.49
N HIS A 133 -15.67 9.08 -17.42
CA HIS A 133 -16.48 10.27 -17.49
C HIS A 133 -17.96 9.95 -17.79
N GLY A 134 -18.84 10.50 -16.93
CA GLY A 134 -20.29 10.29 -17.03
C GLY A 134 -20.78 8.96 -16.47
N VAL A 135 -19.94 8.17 -15.81
CA VAL A 135 -20.30 6.87 -15.26
C VAL A 135 -20.06 6.85 -13.75
N ASP A 136 -21.12 6.59 -12.99
CA ASP A 136 -21.05 6.48 -11.54
C ASP A 136 -20.27 5.24 -11.10
N ALA A 137 -19.24 5.40 -10.27
CA ALA A 137 -18.39 4.33 -9.81
C ALA A 137 -19.12 3.27 -8.99
N GLU A 138 -20.17 3.65 -8.24
CA GLU A 138 -21.00 2.71 -7.49
C GLU A 138 -21.85 1.86 -8.44
N GLY A 139 -22.39 2.45 -9.50
CA GLY A 139 -23.09 1.74 -10.57
C GLY A 139 -22.20 0.70 -11.25
N ILE A 140 -20.96 1.06 -11.60
CA ILE A 140 -19.95 0.10 -12.14
C ILE A 140 -19.71 -1.03 -11.13
N PHE A 141 -19.51 -0.67 -9.85
CA PHE A 141 -19.23 -1.65 -8.81
C PHE A 141 -20.38 -2.66 -8.68
N LEU A 142 -21.62 -2.21 -8.59
CA LEU A 142 -22.78 -3.08 -8.48
C LEU A 142 -22.98 -3.98 -9.71
N ALA A 143 -22.69 -3.47 -10.90
CA ALA A 143 -22.84 -4.23 -12.14
C ALA A 143 -21.76 -5.32 -12.32
N LEU A 144 -20.55 -5.10 -11.80
CA LEU A 144 -19.38 -5.93 -12.12
C LEU A 144 -18.81 -6.72 -10.93
N LYS A 145 -19.26 -6.48 -9.68
CA LYS A 145 -18.69 -7.05 -8.44
C LYS A 145 -18.62 -8.57 -8.40
N ASP A 146 -19.49 -9.25 -9.12
CA ASP A 146 -19.54 -10.72 -9.14
C ASP A 146 -18.50 -11.32 -10.09
N ASN A 147 -17.93 -10.52 -11.00
CA ASN A 147 -16.96 -10.96 -12.02
C ASN A 147 -15.59 -10.32 -11.84
N TYR A 148 -15.50 -9.15 -11.21
CA TYR A 148 -14.27 -8.37 -11.10
C TYR A 148 -14.08 -7.82 -9.69
N ALA A 149 -12.82 -7.87 -9.22
CA ALA A 149 -12.42 -7.32 -7.94
C ALA A 149 -11.81 -5.92 -8.13
N PHE A 150 -12.51 -4.89 -7.74
CA PHE A 150 -12.04 -3.51 -7.73
C PHE A 150 -12.71 -2.71 -6.60
N SER A 151 -12.34 -1.47 -6.41
CA SER A 151 -12.86 -0.64 -5.33
C SER A 151 -13.12 0.79 -5.82
N ASN A 152 -14.21 1.39 -5.34
CA ASN A 152 -14.52 2.82 -5.54
C ASN A 152 -13.92 3.73 -4.44
N GLY A 153 -13.15 3.18 -3.50
CA GLY A 153 -12.54 3.93 -2.40
C GLY A 153 -11.39 3.18 -1.74
N SER A 154 -11.14 3.46 -0.45
CA SER A 154 -10.21 2.68 0.35
C SER A 154 -10.87 1.40 0.86
N ALA A 155 -10.15 0.29 0.86
CA ALA A 155 -10.65 -0.99 1.39
C ALA A 155 -11.06 -0.90 2.89
N CYS A 156 -10.42 -0.02 3.65
CA CYS A 156 -10.72 0.21 5.07
C CYS A 156 -12.05 0.97 5.27
N ASN A 157 -12.54 1.66 4.25
CA ASN A 157 -13.79 2.42 4.28
C ASN A 157 -14.87 1.81 3.38
N SER A 158 -14.74 0.53 3.05
CA SER A 158 -15.67 -0.19 2.15
C SER A 158 -17.12 -0.23 2.62
N GLY A 159 -17.42 0.20 3.84
CA GLY A 159 -18.78 0.39 4.35
C GLY A 159 -19.29 1.84 4.31
N SER A 160 -18.49 2.80 3.84
CA SER A 160 -18.93 4.21 3.72
C SER A 160 -19.12 4.57 2.25
N HIS A 161 -20.28 5.11 1.91
CA HIS A 161 -20.59 5.68 0.60
C HIS A 161 -19.97 7.09 0.41
N LEU A 162 -19.00 7.46 1.25
CA LEU A 162 -18.36 8.76 1.17
C LEU A 162 -17.31 8.79 0.06
N PRO A 163 -17.23 9.90 -0.71
CA PRO A 163 -16.21 10.11 -1.71
C PRO A 163 -14.80 9.96 -1.13
N SER A 164 -13.85 9.56 -1.96
CA SER A 164 -12.45 9.44 -1.53
C SER A 164 -11.89 10.79 -1.06
N TYR A 165 -11.61 10.90 0.24
CA TYR A 165 -10.98 12.09 0.81
C TYR A 165 -9.59 12.36 0.22
N VAL A 166 -8.89 11.32 -0.25
CA VAL A 166 -7.59 11.44 -0.92
C VAL A 166 -7.73 12.16 -2.25
N LEU A 167 -8.64 11.69 -3.11
CA LEU A 167 -8.89 12.33 -4.41
C LEU A 167 -9.39 13.76 -4.25
N THR A 168 -10.24 14.01 -3.24
CA THR A 168 -10.71 15.36 -2.89
C THR A 168 -9.55 16.25 -2.45
N ALA A 169 -8.64 15.75 -1.60
CA ALA A 169 -7.45 16.48 -1.15
C ALA A 169 -6.44 16.75 -2.28
N MET A 170 -6.44 15.92 -3.32
CA MET A 170 -5.68 16.15 -4.56
C MET A 170 -6.27 17.26 -5.44
N GLY A 171 -7.44 17.83 -5.08
CA GLY A 171 -8.10 18.89 -5.81
C GLY A 171 -8.95 18.42 -7.01
N LEU A 172 -9.29 17.12 -7.06
CA LEU A 172 -10.22 16.62 -8.08
C LEU A 172 -11.63 17.13 -7.78
N ASP A 173 -12.36 17.51 -8.85
CA ASP A 173 -13.77 17.91 -8.71
C ASP A 173 -14.66 16.71 -8.29
N LYS A 174 -15.84 17.05 -7.78
CA LYS A 174 -16.76 16.06 -7.22
C LYS A 174 -17.23 15.02 -8.25
N ALA A 175 -17.41 15.42 -9.50
CA ALA A 175 -17.83 14.49 -10.56
C ALA A 175 -16.75 13.44 -10.77
N ARG A 176 -15.52 13.89 -11.01
CA ARG A 176 -14.35 13.01 -11.21
C ARG A 176 -14.08 12.09 -10.02
N VAL A 177 -14.32 12.55 -8.78
CA VAL A 177 -14.17 11.73 -7.58
C VAL A 177 -15.23 10.63 -7.52
N ASN A 178 -16.48 10.93 -7.89
CA ASN A 178 -17.59 9.96 -7.90
C ASN A 178 -17.48 8.93 -9.04
N GLU A 179 -16.77 9.27 -10.11
CA GLU A 179 -16.51 8.42 -11.27
C GLU A 179 -15.29 7.51 -11.08
N ALA A 180 -14.55 7.66 -9.94
CA ALA A 180 -13.25 7.02 -9.73
C ALA A 180 -13.36 5.59 -9.23
N ILE A 181 -12.71 4.67 -9.90
CA ILE A 181 -12.48 3.30 -9.46
C ILE A 181 -10.97 3.01 -9.34
N ARG A 182 -10.65 2.04 -8.48
CA ARG A 182 -9.27 1.61 -8.27
C ARG A 182 -9.16 0.10 -8.46
#